data_2d9585e588cc634370632af17621eafc
#
_entry.id   2d9585e588cc634370632af17621eafc
#
_cell.length_a   1.000
_cell.length_b   1.000
_cell.length_c   1.000
_cell.angle_alpha   90.00
_cell.angle_beta   90.00
_cell.angle_gamma   90.00
#
_symmetry.space_group_name_H-M   'P 1'
#
loop_
_entity.id
_entity.type
_entity.pdbx_description
1 polymer ?
#
loop_
_entity_poly.entity_id
_entity_poly.type
_entity_poly.pdbx_seq_one_letter_code
_entity_poly.pdbx_strand_id
1 'polypeptide(L)'
;MAANRTLLLPLPTPVDTLRALLALAGTEDFWQAAGLSLLRVCAGFALAALAGTLCAAASVRWRAFRWLTGPLVGLIRAMPVAVFTIVVFLWVGRAYIPSTIVFLTVLPIVWSGMETGLRQLDPQLAEMARVFGMTRWDTLRHITLPQLRPYAGTAAVTGLGFAWKSGIAAEVICRTQGSLGDLLWGGKATISYDQVFALAAVIVLCSALLQSAALGLTRKEGGHDPV
;
A
#
# COMPACT_ATOMS: atom_id res chain seq x y z
N MET A 1 -5.35 -40.90 35.16
CA MET A 1 -5.59 -40.96 33.72
C MET A 1 -6.15 -39.60 33.30
N ALA A 2 -5.29 -38.65 32.91
CA ALA A 2 -5.69 -37.34 32.42
C ALA A 2 -6.03 -37.50 30.93
N ALA A 3 -7.29 -37.38 30.59
CA ALA A 3 -7.76 -37.40 29.22
C ALA A 3 -7.14 -36.22 28.48
N ASN A 4 -6.30 -36.53 27.51
CA ASN A 4 -5.70 -35.64 26.55
C ASN A 4 -6.86 -35.08 25.67
N ARG A 5 -7.57 -34.03 26.12
CA ARG A 5 -8.47 -33.24 25.31
C ARG A 5 -7.60 -32.40 24.38
N THR A 6 -7.18 -32.99 23.27
CA THR A 6 -6.83 -32.22 22.10
C THR A 6 -8.02 -31.28 21.83
N LEU A 7 -7.86 -30.01 22.16
CA LEU A 7 -8.72 -28.94 21.70
C LEU A 7 -8.62 -28.90 20.17
N LEU A 8 -9.40 -29.78 19.52
CA LEU A 8 -9.71 -29.63 18.10
C LEU A 8 -10.51 -28.33 18.01
N LEU A 9 -9.81 -27.20 17.82
CA LEU A 9 -10.46 -25.98 17.37
C LEU A 9 -11.25 -26.36 16.12
N PRO A 10 -12.57 -26.18 16.10
CA PRO A 10 -13.37 -26.51 14.92
C PRO A 10 -12.96 -25.56 13.80
N LEU A 11 -12.05 -26.02 12.95
CA LEU A 11 -11.72 -25.28 11.74
C LEU A 11 -12.96 -25.29 10.85
N PRO A 12 -13.43 -24.13 10.38
CA PRO A 12 -14.58 -24.06 9.51
C PRO A 12 -14.29 -24.82 8.20
N THR A 13 -15.30 -25.52 7.70
CA THR A 13 -15.18 -26.15 6.39
C THR A 13 -15.18 -25.08 5.29
N PRO A 14 -14.66 -25.36 4.09
CA PRO A 14 -14.77 -24.43 2.96
C PRO A 14 -16.21 -24.02 2.65
N VAL A 15 -17.16 -24.92 2.89
CA VAL A 15 -18.60 -24.65 2.69
C VAL A 15 -19.12 -23.65 3.73
N ASP A 16 -18.73 -23.80 5.01
CA ASP A 16 -19.13 -22.86 6.07
C ASP A 16 -18.54 -21.48 5.83
N THR A 17 -17.27 -21.42 5.42
CA THR A 17 -16.61 -20.16 5.01
C THR A 17 -17.34 -19.49 3.85
N LEU A 18 -17.75 -20.25 2.83
CA LEU A 18 -18.50 -19.71 1.71
C LEU A 18 -19.89 -19.20 2.12
N ARG A 19 -20.60 -19.92 2.97
CA ARG A 19 -21.89 -19.49 3.51
C ARG A 19 -21.75 -18.19 4.33
N ALA A 20 -20.73 -18.12 5.19
CA ALA A 20 -20.44 -16.91 5.96
C ALA A 20 -20.10 -15.74 5.03
N LEU A 21 -19.33 -15.96 3.95
CA LEU A 21 -19.02 -14.95 2.97
C LEU A 21 -20.27 -14.41 2.26
N LEU A 22 -21.18 -15.29 1.83
CA LEU A 22 -22.43 -14.88 1.20
C LEU A 22 -23.34 -14.13 2.17
N ALA A 23 -23.40 -14.55 3.44
CA ALA A 23 -24.14 -13.85 4.49
C ALA A 23 -23.58 -12.44 4.73
N LEU A 24 -22.26 -12.29 4.84
CA LEU A 24 -21.58 -11.00 4.99
C LEU A 24 -21.81 -10.08 3.78
N ALA A 25 -21.70 -10.62 2.57
CA ALA A 25 -21.93 -9.86 1.32
C ALA A 25 -23.38 -9.34 1.19
N GLY A 26 -24.34 -9.94 1.92
CA GLY A 26 -25.71 -9.47 2.01
C GLY A 26 -25.92 -8.32 3.00
N THR A 27 -24.90 -7.93 3.78
CA THR A 27 -25.01 -6.87 4.79
C THR A 27 -24.46 -5.55 4.28
N GLU A 28 -25.14 -4.45 4.63
CA GLU A 28 -24.68 -3.10 4.29
C GLU A 28 -23.38 -2.75 5.03
N ASP A 29 -23.26 -3.17 6.29
CA ASP A 29 -22.09 -2.94 7.13
C ASP A 29 -20.79 -3.47 6.50
N PHE A 30 -20.85 -4.60 5.81
CA PHE A 30 -19.71 -5.17 5.10
C PHE A 30 -19.22 -4.27 3.97
N TRP A 31 -20.14 -3.76 3.15
CA TRP A 31 -19.76 -2.89 2.02
C TRP A 31 -19.27 -1.53 2.46
N GLN A 32 -19.88 -0.98 3.52
CA GLN A 32 -19.40 0.27 4.14
C GLN A 32 -17.98 0.07 4.71
N ALA A 33 -17.75 -1.03 5.44
CA ALA A 33 -16.44 -1.34 5.98
C ALA A 33 -15.39 -1.54 4.88
N ALA A 34 -15.72 -2.27 3.81
CA ALA A 34 -14.83 -2.47 2.67
C ALA A 34 -14.50 -1.14 1.96
N GLY A 35 -15.51 -0.30 1.75
CA GLY A 35 -15.35 1.02 1.14
C GLY A 35 -14.48 1.95 1.98
N LEU A 36 -14.71 2.02 3.29
CA LEU A 36 -13.91 2.85 4.21
C LEU A 36 -12.45 2.36 4.33
N SER A 37 -12.23 1.04 4.41
CA SER A 37 -10.88 0.48 4.41
C SER A 37 -10.14 0.82 3.11
N LEU A 38 -10.79 0.65 1.96
CA LEU A 38 -10.21 0.99 0.67
C LEU A 38 -9.89 2.48 0.56
N LEU A 39 -10.82 3.35 0.98
CA LEU A 39 -10.61 4.80 0.97
C LEU A 39 -9.41 5.21 1.82
N ARG A 40 -9.29 4.67 3.05
CA ARG A 40 -8.16 4.96 3.95
C ARG A 40 -6.83 4.51 3.36
N VAL A 41 -6.78 3.32 2.77
CA VAL A 41 -5.59 2.80 2.11
C VAL A 41 -5.22 3.63 0.89
N CYS A 42 -6.19 3.96 0.02
CA CYS A 42 -5.95 4.78 -1.16
C CYS A 42 -5.50 6.20 -0.79
N ALA A 43 -6.08 6.81 0.26
CA ALA A 43 -5.67 8.13 0.73
C ALA A 43 -4.22 8.13 1.26
N GLY A 44 -3.87 7.15 2.10
CA GLY A 44 -2.49 6.98 2.60
C GLY A 44 -1.49 6.72 1.48
N PHE A 45 -1.86 5.88 0.50
CA PHE A 45 -1.04 5.60 -0.67
C PHE A 45 -0.83 6.84 -1.55
N ALA A 46 -1.88 7.59 -1.86
CA ALA A 46 -1.79 8.80 -2.68
C ALA A 46 -0.89 9.87 -2.04
N LEU A 47 -1.04 10.08 -0.73
CA LEU A 47 -0.17 10.98 0.03
C LEU A 47 1.29 10.50 0.01
N ALA A 48 1.52 9.18 0.19
CA ALA A 48 2.86 8.60 0.14
C ALA A 48 3.49 8.71 -1.26
N ALA A 49 2.70 8.49 -2.31
CA ALA A 49 3.16 8.61 -3.70
C ALA A 49 3.58 10.05 -4.02
N LEU A 50 2.77 11.02 -3.62
CA LEU A 50 3.08 12.43 -3.81
C LEU A 50 4.32 12.83 -3.01
N ALA A 51 4.33 12.60 -1.70
CA ALA A 51 5.44 12.98 -0.83
C ALA A 51 6.74 12.23 -1.19
N GLY A 52 6.66 10.93 -1.49
CA GLY A 52 7.80 10.11 -1.89
C GLY A 52 8.44 10.60 -3.19
N THR A 53 7.62 10.98 -4.19
CA THR A 53 8.12 11.56 -5.44
C THR A 53 8.79 12.91 -5.22
N LEU A 54 8.21 13.78 -4.39
CA LEU A 54 8.81 15.07 -4.03
C LEU A 54 10.13 14.89 -3.27
N CYS A 55 10.16 13.97 -2.31
CA CYS A 55 11.39 13.62 -1.58
C CYS A 55 12.47 13.03 -2.50
N ALA A 56 12.10 12.21 -3.50
CA ALA A 56 13.03 11.70 -4.49
C ALA A 56 13.65 12.83 -5.32
N ALA A 57 12.82 13.76 -5.80
CA ALA A 57 13.30 14.93 -6.54
C ALA A 57 14.23 15.80 -5.68
N ALA A 58 13.89 16.04 -4.41
CA ALA A 58 14.72 16.75 -3.46
C ALA A 58 16.06 16.05 -3.20
N SER A 59 16.04 14.70 -3.06
CA SER A 59 17.25 13.90 -2.83
C SER A 59 18.23 13.93 -4.00
N VAL A 60 17.72 13.98 -5.22
CA VAL A 60 18.56 14.09 -6.42
C VAL A 60 19.11 15.51 -6.56
N ARG A 61 18.33 16.53 -6.19
CA ARG A 61 18.72 17.95 -6.30
C ARG A 61 19.67 18.41 -5.20
N TRP A 62 19.50 17.92 -3.95
CA TRP A 62 20.24 18.37 -2.77
C TRP A 62 20.89 17.20 -2.03
N ARG A 63 22.20 17.11 -2.10
CA ARG A 63 23.00 16.09 -1.41
C ARG A 63 22.75 16.09 0.12
N ALA A 64 22.67 17.28 0.71
CA ALA A 64 22.45 17.45 2.13
C ALA A 64 21.10 16.85 2.57
N PHE A 65 20.02 17.02 1.80
CA PHE A 65 18.72 16.44 2.08
C PHE A 65 18.81 14.92 2.13
N ARG A 66 19.47 14.28 1.16
CA ARG A 66 19.67 12.83 1.12
C ARG A 66 20.45 12.30 2.32
N TRP A 67 21.53 12.99 2.71
CA TRP A 67 22.34 12.60 3.87
C TRP A 67 21.56 12.69 5.17
N LEU A 68 20.75 13.71 5.34
CA LEU A 68 19.96 13.93 6.55
C LEU A 68 18.79 12.93 6.66
N THR A 69 18.11 12.65 5.54
CA THR A 69 16.89 11.81 5.53
C THR A 69 17.17 10.33 5.35
N GLY A 70 18.32 9.94 4.83
CA GLY A 70 18.70 8.54 4.61
C GLY A 70 18.57 7.67 5.87
N PRO A 71 19.15 8.06 7.02
CA PRO A 71 19.00 7.31 8.26
C PRO A 71 17.54 7.18 8.72
N LEU A 72 16.73 8.24 8.57
CA LEU A 72 15.31 8.23 8.93
C LEU A 72 14.52 7.21 8.09
N VAL A 73 14.74 7.20 6.78
CA VAL A 73 14.13 6.22 5.87
C VAL A 73 14.57 4.79 6.23
N GLY A 74 15.84 4.61 6.56
CA GLY A 74 16.37 3.33 7.04
C GLY A 74 15.65 2.84 8.30
N LEU A 75 15.45 3.73 9.26
CA LEU A 75 14.72 3.43 10.51
C LEU A 75 13.27 3.01 10.23
N ILE A 76 12.53 3.76 9.40
CA ILE A 76 11.15 3.44 9.05
C ILE A 76 11.06 2.05 8.40
N ARG A 77 11.99 1.69 7.52
CA ARG A 77 12.03 0.37 6.86
C ARG A 77 12.36 -0.78 7.82
N ALA A 78 13.16 -0.51 8.84
CA ALA A 78 13.57 -1.53 9.80
C ALA A 78 12.49 -1.84 10.84
N MET A 79 11.53 -0.93 11.06
CA MET A 79 10.50 -1.10 12.08
C MET A 79 9.41 -2.07 11.64
N PRO A 80 9.09 -3.10 12.45
CA PRO A 80 7.92 -3.94 12.22
C PRO A 80 6.63 -3.09 12.22
N VAL A 81 5.76 -3.31 11.22
CA VAL A 81 4.51 -2.53 11.06
C VAL A 81 3.65 -2.54 12.33
N ALA A 82 3.58 -3.68 13.03
CA ALA A 82 2.79 -3.80 14.26
C ALA A 82 3.30 -2.87 15.37
N VAL A 83 4.62 -2.83 15.59
CA VAL A 83 5.25 -1.93 16.59
C VAL A 83 5.01 -0.48 16.23
N PHE A 84 5.21 -0.17 14.95
CA PHE A 84 5.01 1.18 14.42
C PHE A 84 3.55 1.66 14.58
N THR A 85 2.60 0.77 14.33
CA THR A 85 1.17 1.06 14.51
C THR A 85 0.85 1.43 15.97
N ILE A 86 1.41 0.71 16.95
CA ILE A 86 1.19 0.99 18.37
C ILE A 86 1.79 2.36 18.75
N VAL A 87 2.98 2.66 18.24
CA VAL A 87 3.63 3.97 18.50
C VAL A 87 2.80 5.12 17.93
N VAL A 88 2.36 4.99 16.67
CA VAL A 88 1.52 6.02 16.01
C VAL A 88 0.17 6.20 16.72
N PHE A 89 -0.38 5.11 17.28
CA PHE A 89 -1.64 5.14 18.04
C PHE A 89 -1.62 6.11 19.22
N LEU A 90 -0.45 6.41 19.79
CA LEU A 90 -0.32 7.34 20.93
C LEU A 90 -0.61 8.80 20.55
N TRP A 91 -0.43 9.18 19.28
CA TRP A 91 -0.55 10.58 18.83
C TRP A 91 -1.62 10.81 17.76
N VAL A 92 -2.04 9.76 17.08
CA VAL A 92 -2.98 9.85 15.95
C VAL A 92 -4.34 9.26 16.35
N GLY A 93 -5.42 9.96 16.04
CA GLY A 93 -6.78 9.44 16.27
C GLY A 93 -7.04 8.15 15.48
N ARG A 94 -7.78 7.21 16.09
CA ARG A 94 -8.04 5.87 15.54
C ARG A 94 -8.47 5.85 14.08
N ALA A 95 -9.30 6.81 13.66
CA ALA A 95 -9.81 6.87 12.29
C ALA A 95 -8.72 7.10 11.23
N TYR A 96 -7.62 7.77 11.60
CA TYR A 96 -6.55 8.17 10.69
C TYR A 96 -5.34 7.23 10.74
N ILE A 97 -5.26 6.33 11.72
CA ILE A 97 -4.11 5.43 11.89
C ILE A 97 -3.85 4.59 10.64
N PRO A 98 -4.84 3.91 10.01
CA PRO A 98 -4.58 3.09 8.83
C PRO A 98 -3.93 3.90 7.71
N SER A 99 -4.48 5.08 7.40
CA SER A 99 -3.92 5.96 6.36
C SER A 99 -2.50 6.45 6.70
N THR A 100 -2.25 6.76 7.99
CA THR A 100 -0.92 7.19 8.46
C THR A 100 0.10 6.06 8.34
N ILE A 101 -0.27 4.84 8.73
CA ILE A 101 0.61 3.66 8.61
C ILE A 101 0.90 3.34 7.15
N VAL A 102 -0.12 3.39 6.29
CA VAL A 102 0.06 3.24 4.84
C VAL A 102 1.02 4.31 4.31
N PHE A 103 0.80 5.58 4.65
CA PHE A 103 1.68 6.68 4.26
C PHE A 103 3.13 6.41 4.65
N LEU A 104 3.38 6.08 5.90
CA LEU A 104 4.74 5.88 6.42
C LEU A 104 5.44 4.65 5.85
N THR A 105 4.70 3.55 5.59
CA THR A 105 5.27 2.32 5.03
C THR A 105 5.52 2.40 3.53
N VAL A 106 4.68 3.12 2.79
CA VAL A 106 4.78 3.25 1.33
C VAL A 106 5.73 4.36 0.90
N LEU A 107 5.82 5.45 1.67
CA LEU A 107 6.68 6.60 1.38
C LEU A 107 8.13 6.19 1.04
N PRO A 108 8.83 5.35 1.82
CA PRO A 108 10.17 4.90 1.48
C PRO A 108 10.25 4.08 0.18
N ILE A 109 9.20 3.32 -0.14
CA ILE A 109 9.13 2.48 -1.35
C ILE A 109 9.10 3.38 -2.59
N VAL A 110 8.15 4.33 -2.60
CA VAL A 110 8.00 5.28 -3.71
C VAL A 110 9.24 6.17 -3.82
N TRP A 111 9.71 6.70 -2.70
CA TRP A 111 10.90 7.56 -2.69
C TRP A 111 12.09 6.87 -3.35
N SER A 112 12.46 5.65 -2.90
CA SER A 112 13.62 4.96 -3.46
C SER A 112 13.43 4.55 -4.93
N GLY A 113 12.22 4.13 -5.31
CA GLY A 113 11.90 3.79 -6.69
C GLY A 113 12.05 5.00 -7.62
N MET A 114 11.46 6.13 -7.24
CA MET A 114 11.53 7.38 -7.99
C MET A 114 12.94 7.99 -7.99
N GLU A 115 13.67 7.91 -6.85
CA GLU A 115 15.07 8.38 -6.79
C GLU A 115 15.95 7.58 -7.75
N THR A 116 15.77 6.26 -7.81
CA THR A 116 16.49 5.39 -8.76
C THR A 116 16.18 5.80 -10.20
N GLY A 117 14.91 5.99 -10.55
CA GLY A 117 14.49 6.42 -11.88
C GLY A 117 15.08 7.79 -12.26
N LEU A 118 15.01 8.76 -11.35
CA LEU A 118 15.57 10.10 -11.60
C LEU A 118 17.09 10.10 -11.80
N ARG A 119 17.80 9.14 -11.20
CA ARG A 119 19.26 9.00 -11.38
C ARG A 119 19.65 8.27 -12.66
N GLN A 120 18.72 7.51 -13.23
CA GLN A 120 18.94 6.73 -14.46
C GLN A 120 18.38 7.42 -15.71
N LEU A 121 17.97 8.71 -15.59
CA LEU A 121 17.59 9.50 -16.75
C LEU A 121 18.76 9.64 -17.71
N ASP A 122 18.49 9.46 -19.01
CA ASP A 122 19.51 9.59 -20.06
C ASP A 122 19.94 11.05 -20.23
N PRO A 123 21.23 11.37 -19.97
CA PRO A 123 21.73 12.74 -20.14
C PRO A 123 21.74 13.17 -21.61
N GLN A 124 21.87 12.25 -22.57
CA GLN A 124 21.87 12.57 -24.00
C GLN A 124 20.52 13.13 -24.45
N LEU A 125 19.44 12.57 -23.97
CA LEU A 125 18.10 13.10 -24.24
C LEU A 125 17.89 14.50 -23.63
N ALA A 126 18.49 14.76 -22.46
CA ALA A 126 18.45 16.09 -21.86
C ALA A 126 19.28 17.12 -22.65
N GLU A 127 20.40 16.71 -23.23
CA GLU A 127 21.21 17.55 -24.13
C GLU A 127 20.47 17.82 -25.44
N MET A 128 19.88 16.80 -26.04
CA MET A 128 19.03 16.94 -27.23
C MET A 128 17.92 17.97 -27.01
N ALA A 129 17.21 17.91 -25.90
CA ALA A 129 16.18 18.87 -25.57
C ALA A 129 16.69 20.32 -25.56
N ARG A 130 17.90 20.53 -25.05
CA ARG A 130 18.54 21.88 -25.07
C ARG A 130 18.89 22.35 -26.46
N VAL A 131 19.43 21.48 -27.29
CA VAL A 131 19.79 21.80 -28.67
C VAL A 131 18.57 22.18 -29.49
N PHE A 132 17.44 21.46 -29.28
CA PHE A 132 16.16 21.77 -29.93
C PHE A 132 15.37 22.92 -29.29
N GLY A 133 15.92 23.57 -28.26
CA GLY A 133 15.28 24.73 -27.61
C GLY A 133 13.98 24.37 -26.87
N MET A 134 13.84 23.11 -26.43
CA MET A 134 12.64 22.67 -25.70
C MET A 134 12.49 23.43 -24.39
N THR A 135 11.26 23.81 -24.05
CA THR A 135 10.97 24.40 -22.74
C THR A 135 11.16 23.39 -21.61
N ARG A 136 11.32 23.85 -20.36
CA ARG A 136 11.41 22.96 -19.21
C ARG A 136 10.17 22.07 -19.05
N TRP A 137 9.01 22.60 -19.41
CA TRP A 137 7.74 21.86 -19.36
C TRP A 137 7.67 20.77 -20.45
N ASP A 138 8.10 21.08 -21.67
CA ASP A 138 8.14 20.10 -22.76
C ASP A 138 9.16 18.99 -22.46
N THR A 139 10.34 19.35 -21.94
CA THR A 139 11.36 18.38 -21.50
C THR A 139 10.80 17.47 -20.39
N LEU A 140 10.10 18.03 -19.40
CA LEU A 140 9.48 17.25 -18.34
C LEU A 140 8.45 16.28 -18.92
N ARG A 141 7.54 16.78 -19.78
CA ARG A 141 6.40 16.00 -20.27
C ARG A 141 6.79 14.93 -21.29
N HIS A 142 7.72 15.23 -22.20
CA HIS A 142 8.04 14.38 -23.34
C HIS A 142 9.32 13.56 -23.17
N ILE A 143 10.19 13.92 -22.23
CA ILE A 143 11.46 13.22 -22.00
C ILE A 143 11.51 12.62 -20.59
N THR A 144 11.35 13.44 -19.55
CA THR A 144 11.54 12.99 -18.16
C THR A 144 10.45 12.05 -17.70
N LEU A 145 9.18 12.44 -17.85
CA LEU A 145 8.04 11.61 -17.41
C LEU A 145 7.96 10.25 -18.11
N PRO A 146 8.15 10.14 -19.44
CA PRO A 146 8.19 8.83 -20.10
C PRO A 146 9.28 7.91 -19.57
N GLN A 147 10.48 8.43 -19.32
CA GLN A 147 11.58 7.64 -18.76
C GLN A 147 11.30 7.21 -17.29
N LEU A 148 10.54 7.99 -16.53
CA LEU A 148 10.19 7.65 -15.15
C LEU A 148 9.03 6.66 -15.03
N ARG A 149 8.21 6.47 -16.06
CA ARG A 149 7.03 5.59 -16.04
C ARG A 149 7.32 4.17 -15.53
N PRO A 150 8.35 3.45 -15.99
CA PRO A 150 8.62 2.09 -15.52
C PRO A 150 8.97 2.05 -14.01
N TYR A 151 9.68 3.06 -13.51
CA TYR A 151 10.03 3.19 -12.09
C TYR A 151 8.82 3.53 -11.24
N ALA A 152 8.00 4.47 -11.70
CA ALA A 152 6.74 4.83 -11.07
C ALA A 152 5.77 3.64 -11.03
N GLY A 153 5.66 2.90 -12.13
CA GLY A 153 4.83 1.69 -12.22
C GLY A 153 5.28 0.61 -11.23
N THR A 154 6.56 0.29 -11.19
CA THR A 154 7.10 -0.69 -10.23
C THR A 154 6.90 -0.24 -8.78
N ALA A 155 7.14 1.04 -8.49
CA ALA A 155 6.91 1.61 -7.16
C ALA A 155 5.42 1.58 -6.77
N ALA A 156 4.51 1.84 -7.72
CA ALA A 156 3.07 1.80 -7.49
C ALA A 156 2.58 0.38 -7.21
N VAL A 157 2.96 -0.62 -8.01
CA VAL A 157 2.57 -2.02 -7.80
C VAL A 157 3.06 -2.53 -6.45
N THR A 158 4.35 -2.33 -6.15
CA THR A 158 4.95 -2.75 -4.88
C THR A 158 4.31 -1.99 -3.72
N GLY A 159 4.18 -0.67 -3.85
CA GLY A 159 3.59 0.21 -2.85
C GLY A 159 2.14 -0.13 -2.53
N LEU A 160 1.29 -0.42 -3.52
CA LEU A 160 -0.11 -0.82 -3.31
C LEU A 160 -0.22 -2.15 -2.57
N GLY A 161 0.63 -3.12 -2.89
CA GLY A 161 0.68 -4.39 -2.16
C GLY A 161 1.03 -4.21 -0.68
N PHE A 162 1.99 -3.35 -0.38
CA PHE A 162 2.34 -2.98 1.00
C PHE A 162 1.26 -2.13 1.67
N ALA A 163 0.68 -1.17 0.95
CA ALA A 163 -0.39 -0.30 1.44
C ALA A 163 -1.57 -1.10 2.00
N TRP A 164 -2.07 -2.04 1.19
CA TRP A 164 -3.19 -2.87 1.60
C TRP A 164 -2.87 -3.69 2.86
N LYS A 165 -1.74 -4.41 2.86
CA LYS A 165 -1.33 -5.25 3.98
C LYS A 165 -1.12 -4.45 5.27
N SER A 166 -0.41 -3.33 5.19
CA SER A 166 -0.12 -2.49 6.35
C SER A 166 -1.35 -1.75 6.85
N GLY A 167 -2.23 -1.30 5.95
CA GLY A 167 -3.49 -0.63 6.29
C GLY A 167 -4.45 -1.55 7.05
N ILE A 168 -4.71 -2.75 6.51
CA ILE A 168 -5.57 -3.74 7.18
C ILE A 168 -4.95 -4.19 8.52
N ALA A 169 -3.63 -4.42 8.58
CA ALA A 169 -2.96 -4.76 9.84
C ALA A 169 -3.16 -3.66 10.89
N ALA A 170 -3.06 -2.39 10.51
CA ALA A 170 -3.30 -1.25 11.39
C ALA A 170 -4.76 -1.18 11.85
N GLU A 171 -5.74 -1.45 10.98
CA GLU A 171 -7.16 -1.51 11.34
C GLU A 171 -7.44 -2.59 12.39
N VAL A 172 -6.87 -3.78 12.20
CA VAL A 172 -7.01 -4.91 13.15
C VAL A 172 -6.39 -4.59 14.50
N ILE A 173 -5.16 -4.04 14.50
CA ILE A 173 -4.42 -3.74 15.75
C ILE A 173 -5.12 -2.64 16.54
N CYS A 174 -5.55 -1.58 15.87
CA CYS A 174 -6.16 -0.41 16.52
C CYS A 174 -7.68 -0.51 16.65
N ARG A 175 -8.30 -1.56 16.10
CA ARG A 175 -9.76 -1.74 16.08
C ARG A 175 -10.43 -0.48 15.52
N THR A 176 -10.04 -0.10 14.31
CA THR A 176 -10.58 1.10 13.68
C THR A 176 -12.02 0.86 13.28
N GLN A 177 -12.94 1.58 13.92
CA GLN A 177 -14.40 1.38 13.74
C GLN A 177 -14.82 1.50 12.26
N GLY A 178 -15.77 0.64 11.87
CA GLY A 178 -16.33 0.63 10.52
C GLY A 178 -15.32 0.21 9.46
N SER A 179 -14.40 -0.70 9.77
CA SER A 179 -13.38 -1.21 8.85
C SER A 179 -13.45 -2.73 8.71
N LEU A 180 -12.83 -3.27 7.66
CA LEU A 180 -12.66 -4.72 7.52
C LEU A 180 -11.88 -5.32 8.69
N GLY A 181 -10.89 -4.58 9.21
CA GLY A 181 -10.13 -4.98 10.38
C GLY A 181 -10.98 -5.06 11.66
N ASP A 182 -11.96 -4.17 11.83
CA ASP A 182 -12.88 -4.18 12.97
C ASP A 182 -13.87 -5.35 12.88
N LEU A 183 -14.40 -5.62 11.68
CA LEU A 183 -15.25 -6.81 11.44
C LEU A 183 -14.49 -8.11 11.73
N LEU A 184 -13.22 -8.20 11.30
CA LEU A 184 -12.37 -9.35 11.58
C LEU A 184 -12.16 -9.54 13.09
N TRP A 185 -11.93 -8.44 13.82
CA TRP A 185 -11.81 -8.48 15.26
C TRP A 185 -13.13 -8.92 15.93
N GLY A 186 -14.27 -8.43 15.44
CA GLY A 186 -15.61 -8.82 15.90
C GLY A 186 -15.84 -10.33 15.79
N GLY A 187 -15.56 -10.91 14.62
CA GLY A 187 -15.64 -12.35 14.40
C GLY A 187 -14.72 -13.16 15.33
N LYS A 188 -13.52 -12.66 15.59
CA LYS A 188 -12.61 -13.26 16.58
C LYS A 188 -13.17 -13.19 18.01
N ALA A 189 -13.75 -12.04 18.39
CA ALA A 189 -14.28 -11.83 19.74
C ALA A 189 -15.52 -12.71 20.02
N THR A 190 -16.32 -12.99 18.99
CA THR A 190 -17.51 -13.87 19.08
C THR A 190 -17.19 -15.35 18.83
N ILE A 191 -15.91 -15.69 18.61
CA ILE A 191 -15.44 -17.06 18.29
C ILE A 191 -16.12 -17.61 17.01
N SER A 192 -16.52 -16.75 16.09
CA SER A 192 -17.13 -17.09 14.80
C SER A 192 -16.04 -17.33 13.77
N TYR A 193 -15.40 -18.50 13.82
CA TYR A 193 -14.24 -18.81 12.95
C TYR A 193 -14.60 -18.79 11.46
N ASP A 194 -15.81 -19.17 11.08
CA ASP A 194 -16.36 -19.10 9.72
C ASP A 194 -16.33 -17.66 9.16
N GLN A 195 -16.76 -16.66 9.97
CA GLN A 195 -16.69 -15.25 9.61
C GLN A 195 -15.25 -14.74 9.51
N VAL A 196 -14.36 -15.14 10.42
CA VAL A 196 -12.95 -14.75 10.40
C VAL A 196 -12.28 -15.25 9.12
N PHE A 197 -12.52 -16.51 8.73
CA PHE A 197 -11.96 -17.07 7.49
C PHE A 197 -12.59 -16.44 6.25
N ALA A 198 -13.89 -16.14 6.25
CA ALA A 198 -14.55 -15.44 5.16
C ALA A 198 -13.96 -14.04 4.94
N LEU A 199 -13.79 -13.25 6.01
CA LEU A 199 -13.18 -11.92 5.94
C LEU A 199 -11.71 -11.98 5.52
N ALA A 200 -10.95 -12.97 6.02
CA ALA A 200 -9.56 -13.17 5.59
C ALA A 200 -9.48 -13.48 4.08
N ALA A 201 -10.38 -14.31 3.55
CA ALA A 201 -10.46 -14.58 2.12
C ALA A 201 -10.77 -13.31 1.31
N VAL A 202 -11.73 -12.48 1.77
CA VAL A 202 -12.03 -11.17 1.15
C VAL A 202 -10.80 -10.28 1.12
N ILE A 203 -10.11 -10.14 2.25
CA ILE A 203 -8.91 -9.29 2.36
C ILE A 203 -7.84 -9.75 1.37
N VAL A 204 -7.63 -11.07 1.22
CA VAL A 204 -6.67 -11.63 0.26
C VAL A 204 -7.13 -11.37 -1.18
N LEU A 205 -8.40 -11.58 -1.49
CA LEU A 205 -8.96 -11.30 -2.82
C LEU A 205 -8.83 -9.82 -3.19
N CYS A 206 -9.17 -8.91 -2.28
CA CYS A 206 -8.99 -7.47 -2.49
C CYS A 206 -7.51 -7.11 -2.73
N SER A 207 -6.58 -7.74 -2.00
CA SER A 207 -5.14 -7.56 -2.24
C SER A 207 -4.74 -7.97 -3.66
N ALA A 208 -5.20 -9.15 -4.11
CA ALA A 208 -4.92 -9.66 -5.44
C ALA A 208 -5.53 -8.77 -6.55
N LEU A 209 -6.76 -8.29 -6.35
CA LEU A 209 -7.42 -7.38 -7.29
C LEU A 209 -6.71 -6.03 -7.39
N LEU A 210 -6.32 -5.44 -6.27
CA LEU A 210 -5.58 -4.16 -6.26
C LEU A 210 -4.23 -4.30 -6.97
N GLN A 211 -3.50 -5.37 -6.72
CA GLN A 211 -2.21 -5.61 -7.37
C GLN A 211 -2.36 -5.90 -8.86
N SER A 212 -3.37 -6.70 -9.26
CA SER A 212 -3.64 -7.00 -10.66
C SER A 212 -4.09 -5.76 -11.44
N ALA A 213 -4.91 -4.91 -10.84
CA ALA A 213 -5.30 -3.63 -11.41
C ALA A 213 -4.09 -2.71 -11.63
N ALA A 214 -3.20 -2.61 -10.63
CA ALA A 214 -1.97 -1.84 -10.76
C ALA A 214 -1.05 -2.37 -11.87
N LEU A 215 -0.87 -3.69 -11.95
CA LEU A 215 -0.10 -4.34 -13.03
C LEU A 215 -0.74 -4.12 -14.42
N GLY A 216 -2.07 -4.16 -14.50
CA GLY A 216 -2.79 -3.90 -15.75
C GLY A 216 -2.59 -2.48 -16.27
N LEU A 217 -2.56 -1.50 -15.38
CA LEU A 217 -2.30 -0.09 -15.73
C LEU A 217 -0.86 0.10 -16.23
N THR A 218 0.12 -0.50 -15.56
CA THR A 218 1.54 -0.36 -15.97
C THR A 218 1.86 -1.08 -17.29
N ARG A 219 1.20 -2.21 -17.59
CA ARG A 219 1.37 -2.94 -18.86
C ARG A 219 0.80 -2.21 -20.07
N LYS A 220 -0.36 -1.54 -19.92
CA LYS A 220 -0.95 -0.75 -21.00
C LYS A 220 -0.10 0.45 -21.41
N GLU A 221 0.71 0.97 -20.51
CA GLU A 221 1.61 2.10 -20.77
C GLU A 221 2.97 1.68 -21.35
N GLY A 222 3.38 0.42 -21.17
CA GLY A 222 4.64 -0.13 -21.70
C GLY A 222 4.55 -0.74 -23.11
N GLY A 223 3.38 -0.75 -23.73
CA GLY A 223 3.11 -1.37 -25.03
C GLY A 223 3.51 -0.56 -26.26
N HIS A 224 4.65 0.13 -26.21
CA HIS A 224 5.33 0.61 -27.41
C HIS A 224 6.67 -0.11 -27.46
N ASP A 225 6.67 -1.33 -28.05
CA ASP A 225 7.90 -2.02 -28.45
C ASP A 225 8.65 -1.11 -29.42
N PRO A 226 9.93 -0.86 -29.20
CA PRO A 226 10.76 -0.28 -30.25
C PRO A 226 11.01 -1.37 -31.30
N VAL A 227 10.62 -1.09 -32.53
CA VAL A 227 11.11 -1.79 -33.74
C VAL A 227 12.58 -1.47 -33.91
#